data_9ee7d06a41e20cb373ba422022acc20b
#
_entry.id   9ee7d06a41e20cb373ba422022acc20b
#
_cell.length_a   1.000
_cell.length_b   1.000
_cell.length_c   1.000
_cell.angle_alpha   90.00
_cell.angle_beta   90.00
_cell.angle_gamma   90.00
#
_symmetry.space_group_name_H-M   'P 1'
#
loop_
_entity.id
_entity.type
_entity.pdbx_description
1 polymer ?
#
loop_
_entity_poly.entity_id
_entity_poly.type
_entity_poly.pdbx_seq_one_letter_code
_entity_poly.pdbx_strand_id
1 'polypeptide(L)'
;MTENACQAFLGLSIGCAKCHNHPLEKWTNDQYYSMANLFARVRAKGWGGDGRNGNGIRTLYVSTTGDLIQPSRGKPQPPAPLDSEPLDFDDPSDRREALAEWMTDPDNPYFARAISNRIWANFFGRGLVQQVDDLRLSNPASNEPLLAAAAQHVTEAAFDLKQLMRSILQSETYQRSSIPLAQNRDEAKYHCRYYPRRLMAEVLLDSIDQVLGTSTTFDQVAFP
;
A
#
# COMPACT_ATOMS: atom_id res chain seq x y z
N MET A 1 8.65 6.44 -7.35
CA MET A 1 8.61 5.99 -5.93
C MET A 1 7.46 6.64 -5.18
N THR A 2 7.39 7.95 -5.11
CA THR A 2 6.40 8.71 -4.33
C THR A 2 4.96 8.26 -4.56
N GLU A 3 4.47 8.29 -5.80
CA GLU A 3 3.12 7.87 -6.16
C GLU A 3 2.84 6.42 -5.78
N ASN A 4 3.80 5.52 -6.07
CA ASN A 4 3.67 4.10 -5.73
C ASN A 4 3.63 3.88 -4.21
N ALA A 5 4.44 4.62 -3.45
CA ALA A 5 4.42 4.52 -1.98
C ALA A 5 3.08 5.02 -1.40
N CYS A 6 2.60 6.18 -1.87
CA CYS A 6 1.32 6.71 -1.41
C CYS A 6 0.16 5.78 -1.77
N GLN A 7 0.16 5.22 -2.98
CA GLN A 7 -0.89 4.29 -3.40
C GLN A 7 -0.80 2.96 -2.66
N ALA A 8 0.39 2.36 -2.57
CA ALA A 8 0.56 1.04 -1.99
C ALA A 8 0.37 1.02 -0.47
N PHE A 9 0.86 2.04 0.24
CA PHE A 9 0.83 2.07 1.71
C PHE A 9 -0.30 2.91 2.28
N LEU A 10 -0.67 3.99 1.60
CA LEU A 10 -1.66 4.93 2.16
C LEU A 10 -3.02 4.85 1.45
N GLY A 11 -3.10 4.15 0.31
CA GLY A 11 -4.30 4.14 -0.53
C GLY A 11 -4.63 5.50 -1.14
N LEU A 12 -3.62 6.34 -1.34
CA LEU A 12 -3.79 7.71 -1.82
C LEU A 12 -3.23 7.89 -3.23
N SER A 13 -4.04 8.40 -4.13
CA SER A 13 -3.63 8.75 -5.49
C SER A 13 -3.27 10.23 -5.55
N ILE A 14 -1.98 10.55 -5.39
CA ILE A 14 -1.49 11.93 -5.38
C ILE A 14 -0.86 12.38 -6.72
N GLY A 15 -0.92 11.56 -7.75
CA GLY A 15 -0.22 11.80 -9.03
C GLY A 15 -0.56 13.14 -9.68
N CYS A 16 -1.82 13.62 -9.59
CA CYS A 16 -2.22 14.93 -10.11
C CYS A 16 -1.46 16.08 -9.44
N ALA A 17 -1.12 15.92 -8.16
CA ALA A 17 -0.41 16.95 -7.39
C ALA A 17 1.04 17.18 -7.87
N LYS A 18 1.56 16.32 -8.72
CA LYS A 18 2.87 16.49 -9.36
C LYS A 18 2.96 17.73 -10.27
N CYS A 19 1.88 18.09 -10.94
CA CYS A 19 1.87 19.20 -11.91
C CYS A 19 1.12 20.43 -11.39
N HIS A 20 0.06 20.22 -10.60
CA HIS A 20 -0.80 21.27 -10.04
C HIS A 20 -1.43 20.76 -8.75
N ASN A 21 -2.09 21.60 -7.97
CA ASN A 21 -2.85 21.13 -6.81
C ASN A 21 -3.90 20.11 -7.25
N HIS A 22 -4.08 19.05 -6.45
CA HIS A 22 -5.01 17.99 -6.79
C HIS A 22 -6.45 18.55 -6.95
N PRO A 23 -7.16 18.26 -8.05
CA PRO A 23 -8.44 18.90 -8.34
C PRO A 23 -9.59 18.43 -7.44
N LEU A 24 -9.49 17.22 -6.86
CA LEU A 24 -10.56 16.58 -6.09
C LEU A 24 -10.16 16.25 -4.65
N GLU A 25 -8.89 16.40 -4.30
CA GLU A 25 -8.35 16.06 -2.99
C GLU A 25 -7.54 17.25 -2.44
N LYS A 26 -7.27 17.24 -1.16
CA LYS A 26 -6.56 18.34 -0.47
C LYS A 26 -5.09 18.52 -0.84
N TRP A 27 -4.51 17.57 -1.60
CA TRP A 27 -3.07 17.51 -1.85
C TRP A 27 -2.59 18.63 -2.76
N THR A 28 -1.63 19.39 -2.29
CA THR A 28 -1.03 20.48 -3.05
C THR A 28 0.22 20.01 -3.80
N ASN A 29 0.61 20.80 -4.81
CA ASN A 29 1.87 20.57 -5.53
C ASN A 29 3.08 20.64 -4.58
N ASP A 30 3.07 21.54 -3.60
CA ASP A 30 4.13 21.66 -2.61
C ASP A 30 4.24 20.39 -1.75
N GLN A 31 3.12 19.85 -1.24
CA GLN A 31 3.09 18.60 -0.46
C GLN A 31 3.58 17.40 -1.29
N TYR A 32 3.23 17.34 -2.58
CA TYR A 32 3.77 16.29 -3.46
C TYR A 32 5.30 16.32 -3.50
N TYR A 33 5.91 17.51 -3.69
CA TYR A 33 7.36 17.63 -3.76
C TYR A 33 8.04 17.45 -2.41
N SER A 34 7.41 17.82 -1.31
CA SER A 34 7.88 17.50 0.04
C SER A 34 7.94 15.98 0.26
N MET A 35 6.86 15.28 -0.04
CA MET A 35 6.81 13.80 0.01
C MET A 35 7.81 13.16 -0.95
N ALA A 36 8.00 13.70 -2.14
CA ALA A 36 8.96 13.20 -3.12
C ALA A 36 10.41 13.38 -2.65
N ASN A 37 10.70 14.41 -1.89
CA ASN A 37 12.02 14.66 -1.34
C ASN A 37 12.42 13.67 -0.24
N LEU A 38 11.50 12.92 0.34
CA LEU A 38 11.84 11.78 1.21
C LEU A 38 12.58 10.67 0.44
N PHE A 39 12.34 10.55 -0.87
CA PHE A 39 12.96 9.56 -1.74
C PHE A 39 14.10 10.12 -2.61
N ALA A 40 14.32 11.44 -2.62
CA ALA A 40 15.23 12.08 -3.55
C ALA A 40 16.69 11.62 -3.42
N ARG A 41 17.09 11.18 -2.23
CA ARG A 41 18.43 10.68 -1.94
C ARG A 41 18.62 9.17 -2.21
N VAL A 42 17.56 8.46 -2.54
CA VAL A 42 17.66 7.04 -2.92
C VAL A 42 18.20 6.94 -4.34
N ARG A 43 19.34 6.28 -4.49
CA ARG A 43 20.07 6.15 -5.74
C ARG A 43 20.26 4.69 -6.09
N ALA A 44 20.40 4.41 -7.38
CA ALA A 44 20.75 3.09 -7.88
C ALA A 44 22.11 3.16 -8.57
N LYS A 45 23.03 2.26 -8.20
CA LYS A 45 24.29 2.04 -8.87
C LYS A 45 24.24 0.67 -9.55
N GLY A 46 24.45 0.64 -10.85
CA GLY A 46 24.40 -0.60 -11.65
C GLY A 46 25.76 -1.02 -12.16
N TRP A 47 25.96 -2.33 -12.28
CA TRP A 47 27.13 -2.96 -12.84
C TRP A 47 26.68 -3.98 -13.90
N GLY A 48 27.28 -3.90 -15.12
CA GLY A 48 26.97 -4.82 -16.20
C GLY A 48 25.52 -4.74 -16.71
N GLY A 49 25.22 -5.60 -17.65
CA GLY A 49 23.90 -5.69 -18.26
C GLY A 49 23.52 -4.51 -19.18
N ASP A 50 22.45 -4.68 -19.93
CA ASP A 50 21.85 -3.61 -20.72
C ASP A 50 20.94 -2.78 -19.82
N GLY A 51 21.21 -1.48 -19.70
CA GLY A 51 20.40 -0.56 -18.91
C GLY A 51 18.92 -0.44 -19.35
N ARG A 52 18.63 -0.86 -20.59
CA ARG A 52 17.26 -0.87 -21.14
C ARG A 52 16.50 -2.12 -20.75
N ASN A 53 17.17 -3.25 -20.62
CA ASN A 53 16.57 -4.56 -20.33
C ASN A 53 16.55 -4.91 -18.83
N GLY A 54 17.14 -4.07 -17.98
CA GLY A 54 17.11 -4.28 -16.53
C GLY A 54 17.84 -5.53 -16.02
N ASN A 55 18.60 -6.23 -16.86
CA ASN A 55 19.27 -7.49 -16.56
C ASN A 55 20.61 -7.35 -15.82
N GLY A 56 21.02 -6.13 -15.48
CA GLY A 56 22.24 -5.86 -14.73
C GLY A 56 21.99 -5.83 -13.22
N ILE A 57 23.05 -6.13 -12.45
CA ILE A 57 23.01 -6.01 -11.00
C ILE A 57 22.82 -4.53 -10.62
N ARG A 58 21.88 -4.25 -9.73
CA ARG A 58 21.60 -2.92 -9.20
C ARG A 58 21.76 -2.94 -7.69
N THR A 59 22.54 -1.99 -7.18
CA THR A 59 22.64 -1.74 -5.74
C THR A 59 21.96 -0.43 -5.41
N LEU A 60 21.00 -0.47 -4.50
CA LEU A 60 20.39 0.74 -3.96
C LEU A 60 21.25 1.27 -2.81
N TYR A 61 21.41 2.58 -2.77
CA TYR A 61 22.10 3.26 -1.67
C TYR A 61 21.47 4.61 -1.41
N VAL A 62 21.67 5.15 -0.23
CA VAL A 62 21.26 6.49 0.15
C VAL A 62 22.43 7.45 -0.02
N SER A 63 22.22 8.50 -0.80
CA SER A 63 23.18 9.59 -0.96
C SER A 63 23.03 10.57 0.20
N THR A 64 24.12 11.18 0.64
CA THR A 64 24.12 12.25 1.63
C THR A 64 23.57 13.56 1.08
N THR A 65 23.49 13.71 -0.24
CA THR A 65 23.04 14.91 -0.92
C THR A 65 22.09 14.60 -2.06
N GLY A 66 21.33 15.61 -2.45
CA GLY A 66 20.43 15.57 -3.60
C GLY A 66 18.98 15.76 -3.17
N ASP A 67 18.41 16.84 -3.71
CA ASP A 67 17.02 17.19 -3.48
C ASP A 67 16.31 17.35 -4.82
N LEU A 68 15.03 17.04 -4.85
CA LEU A 68 14.20 17.17 -6.04
C LEU A 68 13.69 18.60 -6.15
N ILE A 69 14.08 19.28 -7.21
CA ILE A 69 13.62 20.64 -7.50
C ILE A 69 12.19 20.60 -8.00
N GLN A 70 11.33 21.39 -7.37
CA GLN A 70 9.97 21.61 -7.83
C GLN A 70 9.96 22.54 -9.05
N PRO A 71 9.51 22.12 -10.23
CA PRO A 71 9.59 22.93 -11.44
C PRO A 71 8.86 24.28 -11.35
N SER A 72 7.69 24.29 -10.71
CA SER A 72 6.87 25.49 -10.55
C SER A 72 7.49 26.57 -9.64
N ARG A 73 8.43 26.17 -8.77
CA ARG A 73 9.07 27.07 -7.81
C ARG A 73 10.56 27.31 -8.10
N GLY A 74 11.19 26.48 -8.91
CA GLY A 74 12.62 26.52 -9.19
C GLY A 74 13.53 26.18 -8.01
N LYS A 75 12.95 25.62 -6.92
CA LYS A 75 13.67 25.23 -5.70
C LYS A 75 13.06 23.97 -5.11
N PRO A 76 13.80 23.21 -4.29
CA PRO A 76 13.24 22.06 -3.61
C PRO A 76 12.25 22.49 -2.51
N GLN A 77 11.27 21.65 -2.23
CA GLN A 77 10.46 21.71 -1.03
C GLN A 77 11.14 20.94 0.11
N PRO A 78 11.06 21.40 1.37
CA PRO A 78 11.57 20.63 2.50
C PRO A 78 10.95 19.22 2.52
N PRO A 79 11.76 18.17 2.78
CA PRO A 79 11.22 16.81 2.81
C PRO A 79 10.23 16.67 3.98
N ALA A 80 9.05 16.17 3.69
CA ALA A 80 8.00 15.91 4.69
C ALA A 80 7.09 14.78 4.28
N PRO A 81 6.62 13.94 5.22
CA PRO A 81 5.43 13.13 4.99
C PRO A 81 4.21 14.02 4.73
N LEU A 82 3.14 13.42 4.17
CA LEU A 82 1.89 14.16 3.95
C LEU A 82 1.29 14.61 5.30
N ASP A 83 0.77 15.83 5.36
CA ASP A 83 0.17 16.41 6.58
C ASP A 83 1.10 16.42 7.81
N SER A 84 2.41 16.44 7.61
CA SER A 84 3.40 16.44 8.70
C SER A 84 4.34 17.64 8.59
N GLU A 85 5.04 17.92 9.69
CA GLU A 85 6.06 18.96 9.73
C GLU A 85 7.26 18.56 8.85
N PRO A 86 7.91 19.54 8.22
CA PRO A 86 9.06 19.28 7.37
C PRO A 86 10.31 18.92 8.17
N LEU A 87 11.12 18.04 7.58
CA LEU A 87 12.47 17.73 8.05
C LEU A 87 13.46 18.79 7.58
N ASP A 88 14.57 18.91 8.32
CA ASP A 88 15.68 19.73 7.87
C ASP A 88 16.33 19.14 6.60
N PHE A 89 16.72 20.00 5.67
CA PHE A 89 17.47 19.59 4.48
C PHE A 89 18.84 19.00 4.82
N ASP A 90 19.48 19.50 5.87
CA ASP A 90 20.82 19.11 6.28
C ASP A 90 20.83 17.88 7.21
N ASP A 91 19.66 17.33 7.54
CA ASP A 91 19.57 16.10 8.31
C ASP A 91 20.28 14.96 7.56
N PRO A 92 21.30 14.34 8.15
CA PRO A 92 22.06 13.25 7.53
C PRO A 92 21.34 11.91 7.55
N SER A 93 20.24 11.79 8.30
CA SER A 93 19.47 10.54 8.44
C SER A 93 18.82 10.11 7.13
N ASP A 94 18.45 8.85 7.04
CA ASP A 94 17.63 8.38 5.94
C ASP A 94 16.20 8.92 6.10
N ARG A 95 15.82 9.86 5.27
CA ARG A 95 14.51 10.51 5.28
C ARG A 95 13.33 9.54 5.23
N ARG A 96 13.57 8.29 4.80
CA ARG A 96 12.54 7.24 4.80
C ARG A 96 12.25 6.70 6.19
N GLU A 97 13.15 6.87 7.15
CA GLU A 97 12.89 6.53 8.56
C GLU A 97 11.77 7.40 9.11
N ALA A 98 11.84 8.72 8.89
CA ALA A 98 10.77 9.64 9.28
C ALA A 98 9.43 9.31 8.58
N LEU A 99 9.47 8.85 7.32
CA LEU A 99 8.27 8.37 6.64
C LEU A 99 7.70 7.12 7.32
N ALA A 100 8.55 6.17 7.70
CA ALA A 100 8.12 4.94 8.37
C ALA A 100 7.54 5.23 9.76
N GLU A 101 8.18 6.09 10.52
CA GLU A 101 7.69 6.55 11.84
C GLU A 101 6.32 7.22 11.70
N TRP A 102 6.18 8.16 10.77
CA TRP A 102 4.91 8.81 10.51
C TRP A 102 3.82 7.83 10.06
N MET A 103 4.12 6.85 9.20
CA MET A 103 3.14 5.85 8.77
C MET A 103 2.66 4.97 9.93
N THR A 104 3.54 4.66 10.87
CA THR A 104 3.23 3.80 12.02
C THR A 104 2.86 4.57 13.29
N ASP A 105 2.71 5.88 13.18
CA ASP A 105 2.16 6.70 14.26
C ASP A 105 0.70 6.31 14.52
N PRO A 106 0.29 6.13 15.77
CA PRO A 106 -1.10 5.82 16.12
C PRO A 106 -2.12 6.83 15.60
N ASP A 107 -1.74 8.08 15.46
CA ASP A 107 -2.60 9.16 14.97
C ASP A 107 -2.59 9.26 13.43
N ASN A 108 -1.79 8.44 12.72
CA ASN A 108 -1.80 8.42 11.26
C ASN A 108 -3.12 7.87 10.70
N PRO A 109 -3.88 8.67 9.93
CA PRO A 109 -5.21 8.26 9.49
C PRO A 109 -5.21 7.34 8.26
N TYR A 110 -4.05 7.08 7.64
CA TYR A 110 -3.98 6.46 6.32
C TYR A 110 -3.52 5.00 6.36
N PHE A 111 -2.34 4.73 6.92
CA PHE A 111 -1.67 3.44 6.76
C PHE A 111 -2.47 2.28 7.38
N ALA A 112 -2.92 2.44 8.63
CA ALA A 112 -3.71 1.41 9.30
C ALA A 112 -5.01 1.08 8.55
N ARG A 113 -5.68 2.09 7.98
CA ARG A 113 -6.88 1.91 7.15
C ARG A 113 -6.57 1.20 5.83
N ALA A 114 -5.51 1.63 5.15
CA ALA A 114 -5.11 1.06 3.87
C ALA A 114 -4.73 -0.42 4.00
N ILE A 115 -3.89 -0.77 4.97
CA ILE A 115 -3.47 -2.16 5.19
C ILE A 115 -4.63 -3.04 5.66
N SER A 116 -5.52 -2.52 6.52
CA SER A 116 -6.71 -3.24 6.95
C SER A 116 -7.64 -3.56 5.78
N ASN A 117 -7.91 -2.59 4.92
CA ASN A 117 -8.72 -2.79 3.72
C ASN A 117 -8.10 -3.80 2.76
N ARG A 118 -6.79 -3.75 2.57
CA ARG A 118 -6.06 -4.69 1.72
C ARG A 118 -6.09 -6.12 2.26
N ILE A 119 -5.88 -6.30 3.57
CA ILE A 119 -5.98 -7.62 4.22
C ILE A 119 -7.42 -8.13 4.11
N TRP A 120 -8.41 -7.29 4.40
CA TRP A 120 -9.82 -7.65 4.22
C TRP A 120 -10.10 -8.13 2.80
N ALA A 121 -9.66 -7.38 1.80
CA ALA A 121 -9.82 -7.75 0.40
C ALA A 121 -9.15 -9.08 0.05
N ASN A 122 -8.00 -9.39 0.66
CA ASN A 122 -7.32 -10.66 0.47
C ASN A 122 -8.15 -11.84 0.99
N PHE A 123 -8.87 -11.68 2.09
CA PHE A 123 -9.69 -12.77 2.66
C PHE A 123 -11.07 -12.87 2.00
N PHE A 124 -11.69 -11.75 1.65
CA PHE A 124 -13.05 -11.74 1.13
C PHE A 124 -13.13 -11.57 -0.40
N GLY A 125 -12.00 -11.36 -1.09
CA GLY A 125 -11.96 -11.10 -2.52
C GLY A 125 -12.41 -9.70 -2.93
N ARG A 126 -12.85 -8.88 -1.97
CA ARG A 126 -13.31 -7.50 -2.14
C ARG A 126 -13.03 -6.71 -0.88
N GLY A 127 -12.48 -5.50 -1.03
CA GLY A 127 -12.27 -4.57 0.08
C GLY A 127 -13.58 -3.97 0.61
N LEU A 128 -13.52 -3.43 1.81
CA LEU A 128 -14.57 -2.54 2.33
C LEU A 128 -14.62 -1.25 1.49
N VAL A 129 -13.45 -0.76 1.08
CA VAL A 129 -13.30 0.14 -0.06
C VAL A 129 -12.94 -0.71 -1.26
N GLN A 130 -13.78 -0.72 -2.29
CA GLN A 130 -13.72 -1.72 -3.36
C GLN A 130 -12.42 -1.65 -4.17
N GLN A 131 -11.95 -0.46 -4.49
CA GLN A 131 -10.61 -0.24 -5.06
C GLN A 131 -9.64 -0.08 -3.90
N VAL A 132 -8.94 -1.16 -3.55
CA VAL A 132 -8.15 -1.26 -2.31
C VAL A 132 -7.09 -0.17 -2.14
N ASP A 133 -6.63 0.41 -3.25
CA ASP A 133 -5.60 1.45 -3.30
C ASP A 133 -6.18 2.86 -3.53
N ASP A 134 -7.49 3.03 -3.30
CA ASP A 134 -8.20 4.28 -3.53
C ASP A 134 -9.12 4.60 -2.35
N LEU A 135 -8.54 5.10 -1.26
CA LEU A 135 -9.26 5.51 -0.04
C LEU A 135 -9.64 6.99 -0.06
N ARG A 136 -9.89 7.56 -1.24
CA ARG A 136 -10.35 8.95 -1.36
C ARG A 136 -11.73 9.14 -0.73
N LEU A 137 -12.01 10.36 -0.30
CA LEU A 137 -13.33 10.73 0.25
C LEU A 137 -14.48 10.44 -0.72
N SER A 138 -14.22 10.51 -2.02
CA SER A 138 -15.19 10.19 -3.07
C SER A 138 -15.47 8.69 -3.25
N ASN A 139 -14.68 7.83 -2.60
CA ASN A 139 -14.82 6.37 -2.63
C ASN A 139 -14.98 5.82 -1.21
N PRO A 140 -16.12 6.04 -0.55
CA PRO A 140 -16.35 5.64 0.84
C PRO A 140 -16.41 4.13 1.01
N ALA A 141 -16.03 3.66 2.19
CA ALA A 141 -16.15 2.25 2.54
C ALA A 141 -17.63 1.79 2.55
N SER A 142 -17.86 0.55 2.18
CA SER A 142 -19.18 -0.10 2.28
C SER A 142 -19.66 -0.20 3.75
N ASN A 143 -18.72 -0.25 4.68
CA ASN A 143 -18.96 -0.21 6.12
C ASN A 143 -17.82 0.57 6.80
N GLU A 144 -18.02 1.86 6.97
CA GLU A 144 -17.02 2.76 7.56
C GLU A 144 -16.69 2.43 9.02
N PRO A 145 -17.67 2.14 9.90
CA PRO A 145 -17.36 1.73 11.27
C PRO A 145 -16.50 0.46 11.35
N LEU A 146 -16.74 -0.49 10.47
CA LEU A 146 -15.95 -1.72 10.43
C LEU A 146 -14.50 -1.47 9.98
N LEU A 147 -14.31 -0.62 8.96
CA LEU A 147 -12.97 -0.26 8.51
C LEU A 147 -12.21 0.52 9.59
N ALA A 148 -12.89 1.43 10.27
CA ALA A 148 -12.31 2.19 11.38
C ALA A 148 -11.91 1.26 12.54
N ALA A 149 -12.77 0.31 12.93
CA ALA A 149 -12.47 -0.67 13.98
C ALA A 149 -11.30 -1.60 13.61
N ALA A 150 -11.22 -2.02 12.34
CA ALA A 150 -10.11 -2.83 11.85
C ALA A 150 -8.78 -2.04 11.88
N ALA A 151 -8.79 -0.77 11.48
CA ALA A 151 -7.63 0.10 11.55
C ALA A 151 -7.17 0.34 12.99
N GLN A 152 -8.12 0.62 13.90
CA GLN A 152 -7.84 0.77 15.32
C GLN A 152 -7.22 -0.51 15.91
N HIS A 153 -7.77 -1.69 15.59
CA HIS A 153 -7.21 -2.97 16.03
C HIS A 153 -5.76 -3.17 15.56
N VAL A 154 -5.42 -2.78 14.33
CA VAL A 154 -4.04 -2.84 13.82
C VAL A 154 -3.11 -1.92 14.61
N THR A 155 -3.55 -0.70 14.88
CA THR A 155 -2.78 0.29 15.66
C THR A 155 -2.56 -0.19 17.10
N GLU A 156 -3.61 -0.64 17.79
CA GLU A 156 -3.55 -1.17 19.16
C GLU A 156 -2.67 -2.42 19.27
N ALA A 157 -2.62 -3.23 18.20
CA ALA A 157 -1.75 -4.41 18.12
C ALA A 157 -0.32 -4.08 17.69
N ALA A 158 0.10 -2.81 17.71
CA ALA A 158 1.41 -2.35 17.26
C ALA A 158 1.77 -2.89 15.85
N PHE A 159 0.80 -2.86 14.94
CA PHE A 159 0.89 -3.34 13.55
C PHE A 159 1.20 -4.84 13.40
N ASP A 160 0.86 -5.66 14.40
CA ASP A 160 0.85 -7.13 14.23
C ASP A 160 -0.31 -7.55 13.32
N LEU A 161 -0.04 -7.61 12.02
CA LEU A 161 -1.02 -7.96 11.00
C LEU A 161 -1.59 -9.37 11.18
N LYS A 162 -0.86 -10.28 11.84
CA LYS A 162 -1.35 -11.65 12.12
C LYS A 162 -2.52 -11.64 13.09
N GLN A 163 -2.56 -10.68 14.03
CA GLN A 163 -3.71 -10.53 14.93
C GLN A 163 -4.96 -10.11 14.15
N LEU A 164 -4.86 -9.14 13.23
CA LEU A 164 -5.97 -8.77 12.35
C LEU A 164 -6.44 -9.96 11.50
N MET A 165 -5.51 -10.69 10.87
CA MET A 165 -5.82 -11.86 10.06
C MET A 165 -6.57 -12.92 10.88
N ARG A 166 -6.11 -13.19 12.10
CA ARG A 166 -6.77 -14.14 13.01
C ARG A 166 -8.19 -13.69 13.37
N SER A 167 -8.36 -12.41 13.69
CA SER A 167 -9.69 -11.83 13.99
C SER A 167 -10.64 -11.95 12.80
N ILE A 168 -10.17 -11.71 11.59
CA ILE A 168 -10.96 -11.89 10.36
C ILE A 168 -11.38 -13.36 10.19
N LEU A 169 -10.42 -14.29 10.27
CA LEU A 169 -10.66 -15.72 10.07
C LEU A 169 -11.62 -16.32 11.12
N GLN A 170 -11.59 -15.80 12.35
CA GLN A 170 -12.46 -16.23 13.44
C GLN A 170 -13.83 -15.53 13.42
N SER A 171 -14.02 -14.52 12.57
CA SER A 171 -15.27 -13.79 12.50
C SER A 171 -16.41 -14.63 11.91
N GLU A 172 -17.62 -14.43 12.42
CA GLU A 172 -18.82 -15.04 11.85
C GLU A 172 -19.00 -14.70 10.35
N THR A 173 -18.56 -13.50 9.94
CA THR A 173 -18.63 -13.06 8.55
C THR A 173 -17.79 -13.95 7.64
N TYR A 174 -16.57 -14.30 8.05
CA TYR A 174 -15.70 -15.17 7.26
C TYR A 174 -16.20 -16.62 7.23
N GLN A 175 -16.82 -17.07 8.33
CA GLN A 175 -17.30 -18.45 8.52
C GLN A 175 -18.70 -18.68 7.94
N ARG A 176 -19.31 -17.68 7.29
CA ARG A 176 -20.62 -17.85 6.63
C ARG A 176 -20.56 -18.82 5.47
N SER A 177 -21.69 -19.50 5.24
CA SER A 177 -21.86 -20.35 4.07
C SER A 177 -21.66 -19.58 2.76
N SER A 178 -21.07 -20.22 1.77
CA SER A 178 -20.96 -19.70 0.41
C SER A 178 -22.23 -19.92 -0.43
N ILE A 179 -23.16 -20.76 0.04
CA ILE A 179 -24.39 -21.08 -0.69
C ILE A 179 -25.30 -19.83 -0.67
N PRO A 180 -25.70 -19.31 -1.84
CA PRO A 180 -26.58 -18.16 -1.92
C PRO A 180 -28.01 -18.53 -1.52
N LEU A 181 -28.64 -17.65 -0.76
CA LEU A 181 -30.09 -17.67 -0.53
C LEU A 181 -30.80 -16.77 -1.54
N ALA A 182 -32.10 -16.93 -1.71
CA ALA A 182 -32.87 -16.09 -2.63
C ALA A 182 -32.72 -14.58 -2.34
N GLN A 183 -32.60 -14.22 -1.06
CA GLN A 183 -32.52 -12.84 -0.61
C GLN A 183 -31.13 -12.21 -0.79
N ASN A 184 -30.06 -13.02 -0.93
CA ASN A 184 -28.69 -12.51 -0.99
C ASN A 184 -27.90 -12.98 -2.22
N ARG A 185 -28.59 -13.56 -3.22
CA ARG A 185 -27.92 -14.14 -4.40
C ARG A 185 -27.11 -13.09 -5.16
N ASP A 186 -27.71 -11.93 -5.40
CA ASP A 186 -27.13 -10.86 -6.21
C ASP A 186 -26.39 -9.81 -5.36
N GLU A 187 -26.44 -9.97 -4.03
CA GLU A 187 -25.73 -9.08 -3.13
C GLU A 187 -24.23 -9.44 -3.14
N ALA A 188 -23.37 -8.45 -3.35
CA ALA A 188 -21.93 -8.63 -3.41
C ALA A 188 -21.13 -7.58 -2.59
N LYS A 189 -21.81 -6.61 -1.96
CA LYS A 189 -21.17 -5.46 -1.32
C LYS A 189 -21.02 -5.63 0.19
N TYR A 190 -21.99 -6.27 0.86
CA TYR A 190 -22.12 -6.24 2.32
C TYR A 190 -21.71 -7.52 3.01
N HIS A 191 -21.03 -8.44 2.31
CA HIS A 191 -20.49 -9.68 2.87
C HIS A 191 -21.52 -10.51 3.65
N CYS A 192 -22.76 -10.57 3.16
CA CYS A 192 -23.83 -11.33 3.80
C CYS A 192 -23.67 -12.86 3.65
N ARG A 193 -22.77 -13.32 2.83
CA ARG A 193 -22.30 -14.70 2.68
C ARG A 193 -20.81 -14.71 2.35
N TYR A 194 -20.15 -15.88 2.39
CA TYR A 194 -18.80 -16.01 1.85
C TYR A 194 -18.87 -16.09 0.31
N TYR A 195 -17.99 -15.39 -0.39
CA TYR A 195 -17.86 -15.42 -1.85
C TYR A 195 -16.64 -16.25 -2.23
N PRO A 196 -16.81 -17.49 -2.75
CA PRO A 196 -15.69 -18.31 -3.18
C PRO A 196 -14.92 -17.60 -4.30
N ARG A 197 -13.62 -17.66 -4.22
CA ARG A 197 -12.71 -17.14 -5.24
C ARG A 197 -11.71 -18.20 -5.65
N ARG A 198 -11.17 -18.06 -6.85
CA ARG A 198 -10.06 -18.89 -7.28
C ARG A 198 -8.81 -18.53 -6.48
N LEU A 199 -8.03 -19.53 -6.13
CA LEU A 199 -6.69 -19.32 -5.61
C LEU A 199 -5.82 -18.66 -6.68
N MET A 200 -4.85 -17.86 -6.26
CA MET A 200 -3.78 -17.41 -7.16
C MET A 200 -3.01 -18.64 -7.66
N ALA A 201 -2.46 -18.55 -8.88
CA ALA A 201 -1.78 -19.67 -9.50
C ALA A 201 -0.60 -20.19 -8.66
N GLU A 202 0.14 -19.28 -8.07
CA GLU A 202 1.29 -19.57 -7.19
C GLU A 202 0.83 -20.35 -5.94
N VAL A 203 -0.22 -19.85 -5.26
CA VAL A 203 -0.78 -20.50 -4.07
C VAL A 203 -1.34 -21.88 -4.38
N LEU A 204 -1.99 -22.03 -5.54
CA LEU A 204 -2.50 -23.33 -5.99
C LEU A 204 -1.36 -24.31 -6.25
N LEU A 205 -0.30 -23.88 -6.93
CA LEU A 205 0.88 -24.69 -7.22
C LEU A 205 1.59 -25.12 -5.94
N ASP A 206 1.87 -24.18 -5.04
CA ASP A 206 2.48 -24.48 -3.74
C ASP A 206 1.66 -25.50 -2.94
N SER A 207 0.32 -25.36 -2.99
CA SER A 207 -0.59 -26.31 -2.32
C SER A 207 -0.52 -27.71 -2.94
N ILE A 208 -0.43 -27.80 -4.26
CA ILE A 208 -0.28 -29.08 -4.98
C ILE A 208 1.07 -29.70 -4.63
N ASP A 209 2.16 -28.93 -4.71
CA ASP A 209 3.51 -29.40 -4.39
C ASP A 209 3.60 -29.90 -2.95
N GLN A 210 2.99 -29.19 -2.01
CA GLN A 210 2.95 -29.61 -0.61
C GLN A 210 2.20 -30.94 -0.42
N VAL A 211 1.07 -31.13 -1.08
CA VAL A 211 0.29 -32.36 -0.97
C VAL A 211 1.01 -33.56 -1.63
N LEU A 212 1.67 -33.32 -2.76
CA LEU A 212 2.37 -34.36 -3.52
C LEU A 212 3.79 -34.61 -3.00
N GLY A 213 4.33 -33.77 -2.13
CA GLY A 213 5.73 -33.82 -1.70
C GLY A 213 6.71 -33.48 -2.83
N THR A 214 6.27 -32.68 -3.80
CA THR A 214 7.07 -32.21 -4.93
C THR A 214 7.56 -30.77 -4.69
N SER A 215 8.43 -30.28 -5.57
CA SER A 215 8.87 -28.89 -5.60
C SER A 215 9.05 -28.47 -7.04
N THR A 216 8.33 -27.44 -7.43
CA THR A 216 8.44 -26.85 -8.77
C THR A 216 9.47 -25.73 -8.74
N THR A 217 10.47 -25.80 -9.61
CA THR A 217 11.49 -24.76 -9.76
C THR A 217 11.26 -23.93 -11.02
N PHE A 218 11.53 -22.63 -10.94
CA PHE A 218 11.35 -21.66 -12.03
C PHE A 218 12.68 -21.05 -12.45
N ASP A 219 13.66 -21.91 -12.79
CA ASP A 219 15.05 -21.48 -13.04
C ASP A 219 15.23 -20.60 -14.31
N GLN A 220 14.20 -20.47 -15.13
CA GLN A 220 14.29 -19.77 -16.42
C GLN A 220 13.10 -18.83 -16.71
N VAL A 221 12.45 -18.32 -15.70
CA VAL A 221 11.41 -17.30 -15.94
C VAL A 221 12.08 -15.97 -16.21
N ALA A 222 12.01 -15.51 -17.45
CA ALA A 222 12.39 -14.16 -17.79
C ALA A 222 11.41 -13.20 -17.08
N PHE A 223 11.95 -12.30 -16.26
CA PHE A 223 11.13 -11.22 -15.72
C PHE A 223 10.63 -10.34 -16.88
N PRO A 224 9.33 -9.96 -16.90
CA PRO A 224 8.77 -9.11 -17.93
C PRO A 224 9.38 -7.71 -17.97
#